data_70c7ab50a6b51773450253948a77cd26
#
_entry.id   70c7ab50a6b51773450253948a77cd26
#
_cell.length_a   1.000
_cell.length_b   1.000
_cell.length_c   1.000
_cell.angle_alpha   90.00
_cell.angle_beta   90.00
_cell.angle_gamma   90.00
#
_symmetry.space_group_name_H-M   'P 1'
#
loop_
_entity.id
_entity.type
_entity.pdbx_description
1 polymer ?
#
loop_
_entity_poly.entity_id
_entity_poly.type
_entity_poly.pdbx_seq_one_letter_code
_entity_poly.pdbx_strand_id
1 'polypeptide(L)' 'MKITQKQYEEFLKHLAWVRLKAPDYRLGQAFLNYFPHVSKSLLDSEQWGTLYELNIFNEISDLRAQEFIDTWLDFKLPK' A
#
# COMPACT_ATOMS: atom_id res chain seq x y z
N MET A 1 -5.23 5.87 11.09
CA MET A 1 -4.04 5.43 11.85
C MET A 1 -2.90 5.14 10.89
N LYS A 2 -1.76 5.75 11.14
CA LYS A 2 -0.62 5.58 10.23
C LYS A 2 0.16 4.29 10.52
N ILE A 3 0.98 3.91 9.55
CA ILE A 3 1.75 2.67 9.58
C ILE A 3 3.09 2.94 10.28
N THR A 4 3.42 2.13 11.29
CA THR A 4 4.71 2.25 11.98
C THR A 4 5.82 1.60 11.17
N GLN A 5 7.08 1.94 11.50
CA GLN A 5 8.23 1.35 10.84
C GLN A 5 8.23 -0.18 10.96
N LYS A 6 7.91 -0.70 12.14
CA LYS A 6 7.86 -2.15 12.36
C LYS A 6 6.81 -2.82 11.49
N GLN A 7 5.61 -2.23 11.42
CA GLN A 7 4.55 -2.76 10.58
C GLN A 7 4.95 -2.76 9.11
N TYR A 8 5.59 -1.70 8.66
CA TYR A 8 6.04 -1.58 7.28
C TYR A 8 7.13 -2.61 6.95
N GLU A 9 8.07 -2.82 7.86
CA GLU A 9 9.12 -3.83 7.66
C GLU A 9 8.53 -5.24 7.55
N GLU A 10 7.55 -5.55 8.38
CA GLU A 10 6.84 -6.84 8.30
C GLU A 10 6.09 -6.97 6.98
N PHE A 11 5.47 -5.89 6.52
CA PHE A 11 4.80 -5.86 5.22
C PHE A 11 5.77 -6.14 4.09
N LEU A 12 6.95 -5.52 4.10
CA LEU A 12 7.95 -5.74 3.05
C LEU A 12 8.42 -7.19 3.00
N LYS A 13 8.59 -7.82 4.15
CA LYS A 13 8.95 -9.24 4.21
C LYS A 13 7.85 -10.11 3.60
N HIS A 14 6.60 -9.81 3.93
CA HIS A 14 5.45 -10.52 3.38
C HIS A 14 5.37 -10.32 1.86
N LEU A 15 5.55 -9.10 1.40
CA LEU A 15 5.53 -8.78 -0.04
C LEU A 15 6.60 -9.56 -0.80
N ALA A 16 7.82 -9.60 -0.26
CA ALA A 16 8.92 -10.34 -0.89
C ALA A 16 8.58 -11.83 -1.02
N TRP A 17 8.00 -12.40 0.04
CA TRP A 17 7.59 -13.81 0.03
C TRP A 17 6.50 -14.07 -1.02
N VAL A 18 5.49 -13.21 -1.08
CA VAL A 18 4.40 -13.36 -2.06
C VAL A 18 4.93 -13.23 -3.48
N ARG A 19 5.85 -12.29 -3.74
CA ARG A 19 6.42 -12.08 -5.08
C ARG A 19 7.31 -13.22 -5.56
N LEU A 20 7.78 -14.08 -4.67
CA LEU A 20 8.46 -15.31 -5.10
C LEU A 20 7.52 -16.23 -5.86
N LYS A 21 6.23 -16.23 -5.50
CA LYS A 21 5.22 -17.06 -6.14
C LYS A 21 4.42 -16.31 -7.19
N ALA A 22 4.29 -15.00 -7.03
CA ALA A 22 3.53 -14.14 -7.92
C ALA A 22 4.33 -12.88 -8.22
N PRO A 23 5.32 -12.94 -9.16
CA PRO A 23 6.20 -11.80 -9.43
C PRO A 23 5.46 -10.54 -9.90
N ASP A 24 4.26 -10.70 -10.46
CA ASP A 24 3.45 -9.59 -10.96
C ASP A 24 2.61 -8.92 -9.90
N TYR A 25 2.70 -9.38 -8.65
CA TYR A 25 1.89 -8.82 -7.57
C TYR A 25 2.24 -7.34 -7.36
N ARG A 26 1.22 -6.49 -7.48
CA ARG A 26 1.41 -5.04 -7.46
C ARG A 26 1.59 -4.53 -6.04
N LEU A 27 2.49 -3.56 -5.87
CA LEU A 27 2.78 -2.98 -4.57
C LEU A 27 1.54 -2.35 -3.94
N GLY A 28 0.77 -1.57 -4.70
CA GLY A 28 -0.46 -0.95 -4.18
C GLY A 28 -1.48 -1.98 -3.75
N GLN A 29 -1.68 -3.03 -4.55
CA GLN A 29 -2.58 -4.13 -4.22
C GLN A 29 -2.14 -4.82 -2.91
N ALA A 30 -0.86 -5.10 -2.80
CA ALA A 30 -0.32 -5.75 -1.61
C ALA A 30 -0.52 -4.88 -0.36
N PHE A 31 -0.27 -3.59 -0.48
CA PHE A 31 -0.39 -2.65 0.63
C PHE A 31 -1.83 -2.56 1.14
N LEU A 32 -2.79 -2.42 0.22
CA LEU A 32 -4.21 -2.32 0.61
C LEU A 32 -4.73 -3.63 1.19
N ASN A 33 -4.27 -4.77 0.70
CA ASN A 33 -4.66 -6.07 1.25
C ASN A 33 -4.05 -6.33 2.62
N TYR A 34 -2.82 -5.89 2.83
CA TYR A 34 -2.12 -6.11 4.11
C TYR A 34 -2.62 -5.15 5.19
N PHE A 35 -3.03 -3.94 4.82
CA PHE A 35 -3.54 -2.94 5.74
C PHE A 35 -4.98 -2.56 5.38
N PRO A 36 -5.96 -3.39 5.76
CA PRO A 36 -7.37 -3.16 5.38
C PRO A 36 -7.91 -1.81 5.85
N HIS A 37 -7.38 -1.26 6.93
CA HIS A 37 -7.85 0.05 7.43
C HIS A 37 -7.54 1.19 6.46
N VAL A 38 -6.48 1.07 5.67
CA VAL A 38 -6.14 2.05 4.64
C VAL A 38 -7.18 2.00 3.53
N SER A 39 -7.50 0.80 3.05
CA SER A 39 -8.52 0.62 2.02
C SER A 39 -9.87 1.15 2.49
N LYS A 40 -10.24 0.86 3.73
CA LYS A 40 -11.49 1.35 4.31
C LYS A 40 -11.53 2.88 4.36
N SER A 41 -10.43 3.51 4.76
CA SER A 41 -10.34 4.97 4.78
C SER A 41 -10.53 5.58 3.40
N LEU A 42 -9.97 4.97 2.36
CA LEU A 42 -10.15 5.45 1.00
C LEU A 42 -11.58 5.31 0.53
N LEU A 43 -12.22 4.17 0.85
CA LEU A 43 -13.61 3.93 0.48
C LEU A 43 -14.58 4.87 1.21
N ASP A 44 -14.24 5.29 2.42
CA ASP A 44 -15.05 6.22 3.20
C ASP A 44 -14.88 7.67 2.75
N SER A 45 -13.94 7.96 1.84
CA SER A 45 -13.73 9.31 1.32
C SER A 45 -14.87 9.70 0.38
N GLU A 46 -15.50 10.84 0.64
CA GLU A 46 -16.62 11.33 -0.17
C GLU A 46 -16.20 11.70 -1.60
N GLN A 47 -14.98 12.22 -1.78
CA GLN A 47 -14.53 12.73 -3.07
C GLN A 47 -13.90 11.64 -3.95
N TRP A 48 -13.17 10.71 -3.37
CA TRP A 48 -12.35 9.77 -4.13
C TRP A 48 -12.84 8.33 -4.03
N GLY A 49 -13.32 7.94 -2.84
CA GLY A 49 -13.99 6.67 -2.62
C GLY A 49 -13.40 5.48 -3.38
N THR A 50 -14.29 4.72 -4.01
CA THR A 50 -13.94 3.50 -4.72
C THR A 50 -12.97 3.71 -5.87
N LEU A 51 -13.10 4.83 -6.61
CA LEU A 51 -12.21 5.10 -7.75
C LEU A 51 -10.77 5.29 -7.30
N TYR A 52 -10.56 6.00 -6.21
CA TYR A 52 -9.21 6.24 -5.70
C TYR A 52 -8.59 4.94 -5.20
N GLU A 53 -9.35 4.16 -4.46
CA GLU A 53 -8.89 2.86 -3.97
C GLU A 53 -8.54 1.92 -5.11
N LEU A 54 -9.38 1.85 -6.16
CA LEU A 54 -9.10 1.03 -7.33
C LEU A 54 -7.86 1.50 -8.10
N ASN A 55 -7.64 2.80 -8.18
CA ASN A 55 -6.44 3.33 -8.84
C ASN A 55 -5.17 2.88 -8.12
N ILE A 56 -5.15 2.91 -6.80
CA ILE A 56 -3.99 2.46 -6.01
C ILE A 56 -3.85 0.94 -6.12
N PHE A 57 -4.95 0.21 -6.02
CA PHE A 57 -4.96 -1.25 -6.07
C PHE A 57 -4.39 -1.76 -7.40
N ASN A 58 -4.70 -1.05 -8.51
CA ASN A 58 -4.30 -1.47 -9.85
C ASN A 58 -3.05 -0.75 -10.37
N GLU A 59 -2.39 0.08 -9.56
CA GLU A 59 -1.21 0.81 -10.00
C GLU A 59 -0.07 -0.14 -10.36
N ILE A 60 0.41 -0.05 -11.58
CA ILE A 60 1.46 -0.92 -12.10
C ILE A 60 2.85 -0.45 -11.62
N SER A 61 3.04 0.86 -11.49
CA SER A 61 4.33 1.44 -11.12
C SER A 61 4.54 1.37 -9.61
N ASP A 62 5.60 0.67 -9.19
CA ASP A 62 5.98 0.63 -7.78
C ASP A 62 6.32 2.04 -7.26
N LEU A 63 6.89 2.88 -8.09
CA LEU A 63 7.25 4.24 -7.71
C LEU A 63 6.01 5.06 -7.32
N ARG A 64 4.95 4.99 -8.15
CA ARG A 64 3.71 5.71 -7.88
C ARG A 64 2.98 5.16 -6.67
N ALA A 65 2.96 3.84 -6.54
CA ALA A 65 2.37 3.20 -5.37
C ALA A 65 3.12 3.60 -4.11
N GLN A 66 4.45 3.68 -4.17
CA GLN A 66 5.27 4.08 -3.03
C GLN A 66 5.00 5.53 -2.62
N GLU A 67 4.77 6.43 -3.57
CA GLU A 67 4.40 7.82 -3.27
C GLU A 67 3.13 7.88 -2.43
N PHE A 68 2.13 7.07 -2.77
CA PHE A 68 0.91 6.96 -1.98
C PHE A 68 1.20 6.37 -0.60
N ILE A 69 1.96 5.28 -0.55
CA ILE A 69 2.30 4.59 0.69
C ILE A 69 3.00 5.53 1.66
N ASP A 70 3.92 6.37 1.16
CA ASP A 70 4.68 7.32 1.97
C ASP A 70 3.76 8.26 2.77
N THR A 71 2.58 8.58 2.24
CA THR A 71 1.63 9.45 2.94
C THR A 71 1.00 8.76 4.16
N TRP A 72 1.08 7.44 4.23
CA TRP A 72 0.52 6.65 5.32
C TRP A 72 1.55 6.22 6.37
N LEU A 73 2.83 6.50 6.12
CA LEU A 73 3.89 6.08 7.05
C LEU A 73 4.05 7.10 8.18
N ASP A 74 4.30 6.58 9.38
CA ASP A 74 4.55 7.37 10.59
C ASP A 74 6.05 7.69 10.75
N PHE A 75 6.82 7.49 9.68
CA PHE A 75 8.27 7.68 9.68
C PHE A 75 8.72 7.99 8.26
N LYS A 76 9.96 8.46 8.10
CA LYS A 76 10.53 8.73 6.78
C LYS A 76 11.42 7.59 6.34
N LEU A 77 11.23 7.16 5.09
CA LEU A 77 12.10 6.15 4.51
C LEU A 77 13.48 6.75 4.23
N PRO A 78 14.55 5.99 4.47
CA PRO A 78 15.89 6.42 4.08
C PRO A 78 15.97 6.52 2.56
N LYS A 79 16.64 7.55 2.10
CA LYS A 79 16.87 7.77 0.66
C LYS A 79 18.20 7.22 0.24
#